data_30f9952992a60db94989e3a18e31345c
#
_entry.id   30f9952992a60db94989e3a18e31345c
#
_cell.length_a   1.000
_cell.length_b   1.000
_cell.length_c   1.000
_cell.angle_alpha   90.00
_cell.angle_beta   90.00
_cell.angle_gamma   90.00
#
_symmetry.space_group_name_H-M   'P 1'
#
loop_
_entity.id
_entity.type
_entity.pdbx_description
1 polymer ?
#
loop_
_entity_poly.entity_id
_entity_poly.type
_entity_poly.pdbx_seq_one_letter_code
_entity_poly.pdbx_strand_id
1 'polypeptide(L)'
;MQEINSKIDVLGSKYIENYASMKKIILELESYFELSKNEGSKEKIKRARKRNKLLAREKIELLLDKNKPFVELMSLAGLKHENGFGAGGTTVVILGYVSGVLCLINANVATRKAGAIDYATSLKNLRLSQIASENKLLTINLVESGGANLPDQDRVFNNYGRFFMEMSQRSKKGIPSISVVFGNATAGGAYVPGMSDYTIMQKNNAKVFLAGPPLVKMATNEDANDEELGGAWMHSSISGVSDFLADDEKHALSITRDLVSKIYVNKSKKSEYEKQAL
;
A
#
# COMPACT_ATOMS: atom_id res chain seq x y z
N MET A 1 10.39 -27.23 35.39
CA MET A 1 9.22 -26.37 35.08
C MET A 1 7.99 -27.08 35.63
N GLN A 2 7.14 -26.40 36.42
CA GLN A 2 5.90 -26.95 36.90
C GLN A 2 4.87 -26.93 35.77
N GLU A 3 4.28 -28.08 35.47
CA GLU A 3 3.28 -28.19 34.41
C GLU A 3 1.96 -27.59 34.90
N ILE A 4 1.39 -26.64 34.11
CA ILE A 4 0.12 -26.02 34.44
C ILE A 4 -1.01 -26.88 33.84
N ASN A 5 -1.68 -27.63 34.68
CA ASN A 5 -2.80 -28.47 34.27
C ASN A 5 -4.10 -27.67 34.25
N SER A 6 -4.85 -27.74 33.12
CA SER A 6 -6.17 -27.14 33.01
C SER A 6 -7.19 -27.88 33.86
N LYS A 7 -8.03 -27.12 34.60
CA LYS A 7 -9.18 -27.67 35.36
C LYS A 7 -10.52 -27.48 34.64
N ILE A 8 -10.46 -27.14 33.32
CA ILE A 8 -11.67 -26.91 32.53
C ILE A 8 -12.35 -28.25 32.24
N ASP A 9 -13.60 -28.35 32.64
CA ASP A 9 -14.47 -29.45 32.23
C ASP A 9 -15.05 -29.19 30.84
N VAL A 10 -14.44 -29.82 29.84
CA VAL A 10 -14.82 -29.64 28.41
C VAL A 10 -16.15 -30.34 28.06
N LEU A 11 -16.68 -31.18 28.93
CA LEU A 11 -17.97 -31.86 28.76
C LEU A 11 -19.09 -31.16 29.54
N GLY A 12 -18.75 -30.21 30.40
CA GLY A 12 -19.70 -29.47 31.20
C GLY A 12 -20.59 -28.56 30.35
N SER A 13 -21.85 -28.42 30.73
CA SER A 13 -22.86 -27.63 30.01
C SER A 13 -22.39 -26.18 29.76
N LYS A 14 -21.77 -25.55 30.76
CA LYS A 14 -21.24 -24.19 30.66
C LYS A 14 -20.13 -24.06 29.60
N TYR A 15 -19.25 -25.06 29.49
CA TYR A 15 -18.20 -25.08 28.45
C TYR A 15 -18.83 -25.17 27.05
N ILE A 16 -19.78 -26.11 26.88
CA ILE A 16 -20.47 -26.33 25.60
C ILE A 16 -21.20 -25.05 25.14
N GLU A 17 -21.92 -24.38 26.05
CA GLU A 17 -22.60 -23.12 25.76
C GLU A 17 -21.63 -21.98 25.35
N ASN A 18 -20.55 -21.80 26.13
CA ASN A 18 -19.52 -20.80 25.84
C ASN A 18 -18.80 -21.10 24.51
N TYR A 19 -18.50 -22.37 24.22
CA TYR A 19 -17.91 -22.79 22.97
C TYR A 19 -18.81 -22.46 21.77
N ALA A 20 -20.10 -22.81 21.87
CA ALA A 20 -21.07 -22.49 20.81
C ALA A 20 -21.19 -20.98 20.56
N SER A 21 -21.25 -20.19 21.63
CA SER A 21 -21.30 -18.73 21.56
C SER A 21 -20.05 -18.14 20.92
N MET A 22 -18.86 -18.60 21.33
CA MET A 22 -17.58 -18.16 20.74
C MET A 22 -17.47 -18.55 19.28
N LYS A 23 -17.85 -19.78 18.93
CA LYS A 23 -17.86 -20.26 17.54
C LYS A 23 -18.73 -19.38 16.64
N LYS A 24 -19.89 -18.94 17.12
CA LYS A 24 -20.75 -17.99 16.37
C LYS A 24 -20.04 -16.66 16.08
N ILE A 25 -19.35 -16.10 17.08
CA ILE A 25 -18.58 -14.85 16.93
C ILE A 25 -17.43 -15.03 15.94
N ILE A 26 -16.72 -16.17 16.01
CA ILE A 26 -15.62 -16.48 15.08
C ILE A 26 -16.14 -16.59 13.64
N LEU A 27 -17.25 -17.29 13.41
CA LEU A 27 -17.85 -17.39 12.08
C LEU A 27 -18.29 -16.04 11.51
N GLU A 28 -18.83 -15.16 12.36
CA GLU A 28 -19.14 -13.79 11.95
C GLU A 28 -17.87 -13.02 11.56
N LEU A 29 -16.81 -13.11 12.37
CA LEU A 29 -15.51 -12.48 12.07
C LEU A 29 -14.91 -13.00 10.77
N GLU A 30 -14.92 -14.30 10.52
CA GLU A 30 -14.44 -14.92 9.29
C GLU A 30 -15.21 -14.38 8.07
N SER A 31 -16.53 -14.19 8.18
CA SER A 31 -17.32 -13.57 7.11
C SER A 31 -16.86 -12.15 6.76
N TYR A 32 -16.45 -11.37 7.75
CA TYR A 32 -15.89 -10.02 7.52
C TYR A 32 -14.51 -10.08 6.87
N PHE A 33 -13.67 -11.04 7.22
CA PHE A 33 -12.40 -11.26 6.52
C PHE A 33 -12.61 -11.62 5.05
N GLU A 34 -13.60 -12.46 4.74
CA GLU A 34 -13.93 -12.75 3.33
C GLU A 34 -14.40 -11.49 2.58
N LEU A 35 -15.21 -10.63 3.21
CA LEU A 35 -15.59 -9.34 2.61
C LEU A 35 -14.39 -8.45 2.32
N SER A 36 -13.36 -8.47 3.18
CA SER A 36 -12.15 -7.65 2.99
C SER A 36 -11.31 -8.08 1.79
N LYS A 37 -11.42 -9.34 1.36
CA LYS A 37 -10.72 -9.86 0.17
C LYS A 37 -11.31 -9.36 -1.14
N ASN A 38 -12.52 -8.80 -1.12
CA ASN A 38 -13.17 -8.27 -2.31
C ASN A 38 -12.48 -6.97 -2.76
N GLU A 39 -11.89 -6.95 -3.95
CA GLU A 39 -11.20 -5.79 -4.50
C GLU A 39 -12.08 -4.89 -5.39
N GLY A 40 -13.39 -5.06 -5.40
CA GLY A 40 -14.33 -4.22 -6.14
C GLY A 40 -15.41 -4.98 -6.89
N SER A 41 -16.21 -4.28 -7.70
CA SER A 41 -17.27 -4.92 -8.45
C SER A 41 -16.73 -5.82 -9.59
N LYS A 42 -17.50 -6.86 -9.94
CA LYS A 42 -17.16 -7.78 -11.03
C LYS A 42 -16.87 -7.05 -12.34
N GLU A 43 -17.62 -5.97 -12.64
CA GLU A 43 -17.44 -5.17 -13.86
C GLU A 43 -16.10 -4.42 -13.85
N LYS A 44 -15.70 -3.85 -12.70
CA LYS A 44 -14.42 -3.14 -12.57
C LYS A 44 -13.24 -4.09 -12.65
N ILE A 45 -13.33 -5.25 -12.01
CA ILE A 45 -12.34 -6.32 -12.12
C ILE A 45 -12.22 -6.79 -13.58
N LYS A 46 -13.34 -7.07 -14.25
CA LYS A 46 -13.36 -7.45 -15.68
C LYS A 46 -12.73 -6.37 -16.57
N ARG A 47 -12.97 -5.08 -16.27
CA ARG A 47 -12.34 -3.96 -17.00
C ARG A 47 -10.83 -3.92 -16.78
N ALA A 48 -10.34 -4.15 -15.56
CA ALA A 48 -8.90 -4.24 -15.26
C ALA A 48 -8.25 -5.39 -16.05
N ARG A 49 -8.88 -6.57 -16.05
CA ARG A 49 -8.41 -7.75 -16.83
C ARG A 49 -8.34 -7.50 -18.34
N LYS A 50 -9.34 -6.82 -18.92
CA LYS A 50 -9.29 -6.42 -20.34
C LYS A 50 -8.11 -5.51 -20.68
N ARG A 51 -7.56 -4.80 -19.70
CA ARG A 51 -6.37 -3.94 -19.83
C ARG A 51 -5.09 -4.65 -19.40
N ASN A 52 -5.11 -5.96 -19.21
CA ASN A 52 -4.01 -6.78 -18.71
C ASN A 52 -3.43 -6.30 -17.36
N LYS A 53 -4.26 -5.63 -16.54
CA LYS A 53 -3.83 -5.18 -15.21
C LYS A 53 -3.98 -6.28 -14.16
N LEU A 54 -2.98 -6.39 -13.31
CA LEU A 54 -3.02 -7.19 -12.09
C LEU A 54 -3.84 -6.47 -11.00
N LEU A 55 -4.51 -7.25 -10.16
CA LEU A 55 -5.16 -6.73 -8.96
C LEU A 55 -4.12 -6.47 -7.86
N ALA A 56 -4.51 -5.71 -6.82
CA ALA A 56 -3.57 -5.32 -5.76
C ALA A 56 -2.94 -6.53 -5.07
N ARG A 57 -3.73 -7.55 -4.73
CA ARG A 57 -3.23 -8.77 -4.08
C ARG A 57 -2.32 -9.59 -4.99
N GLU A 58 -2.57 -9.64 -6.28
CA GLU A 58 -1.71 -10.32 -7.25
C GLU A 58 -0.35 -9.64 -7.41
N LYS A 59 -0.33 -8.29 -7.41
CA LYS A 59 0.92 -7.52 -7.38
C LYS A 59 1.73 -7.83 -6.12
N ILE A 60 1.06 -7.89 -4.96
CA ILE A 60 1.69 -8.25 -3.69
C ILE A 60 2.23 -9.69 -3.72
N GLU A 61 1.46 -10.65 -4.23
CA GLU A 61 1.87 -12.05 -4.34
C GLU A 61 3.13 -12.22 -5.20
N LEU A 62 3.23 -11.49 -6.31
CA LEU A 62 4.42 -11.48 -7.16
C LEU A 62 5.64 -10.82 -6.51
N LEU A 63 5.40 -9.91 -5.57
CA LEU A 63 6.45 -9.20 -4.84
C LEU A 63 7.00 -10.01 -3.67
N LEU A 64 6.16 -10.76 -2.98
CA LEU A 64 6.53 -11.54 -1.79
C LEU A 64 7.47 -12.71 -2.12
N ASP A 65 8.31 -13.05 -1.16
CA ASP A 65 9.14 -14.24 -1.22
C ASP A 65 8.28 -15.50 -1.03
N LYS A 66 8.44 -16.45 -1.95
CA LYS A 66 7.76 -17.75 -1.84
C LYS A 66 8.19 -18.46 -0.55
N ASN A 67 7.24 -19.12 0.10
CA ASN A 67 7.46 -19.92 1.33
C ASN A 67 7.94 -19.10 2.55
N LYS A 68 7.78 -17.77 2.53
CA LYS A 68 7.99 -16.93 3.71
C LYS A 68 6.64 -16.49 4.31
N PRO A 69 6.55 -16.37 5.63
CA PRO A 69 5.33 -15.91 6.27
C PRO A 69 5.05 -14.44 5.93
N PHE A 70 3.77 -14.10 5.86
CA PHE A 70 3.29 -12.73 5.77
C PHE A 70 2.01 -12.55 6.58
N VAL A 71 1.69 -11.31 6.91
CA VAL A 71 0.43 -10.97 7.60
C VAL A 71 -0.21 -9.75 6.98
N GLU A 72 -1.51 -9.80 6.74
CA GLU A 72 -2.30 -8.65 6.32
C GLU A 72 -2.71 -7.83 7.55
N LEU A 73 -2.39 -6.54 7.53
CA LEU A 73 -2.69 -5.62 8.61
C LEU A 73 -3.95 -4.82 8.32
N MET A 74 -4.77 -4.63 9.35
CA MET A 74 -5.95 -3.74 9.31
C MET A 74 -6.92 -4.06 8.16
N SER A 75 -7.11 -5.34 7.85
CA SER A 75 -8.00 -5.81 6.78
C SER A 75 -9.47 -5.44 7.01
N LEU A 76 -9.88 -5.18 8.26
CA LEU A 76 -11.24 -4.76 8.63
C LEU A 76 -11.39 -3.24 8.81
N ALA A 77 -10.36 -2.44 8.52
CA ALA A 77 -10.46 -0.99 8.59
C ALA A 77 -11.62 -0.49 7.69
N GLY A 78 -12.49 0.37 8.24
CA GLY A 78 -13.67 0.88 7.54
C GLY A 78 -14.87 -0.08 7.48
N LEU A 79 -14.80 -1.25 8.12
CA LEU A 79 -15.95 -2.15 8.26
C LEU A 79 -17.07 -1.43 9.02
N LYS A 80 -18.30 -1.47 8.46
CA LYS A 80 -19.50 -0.80 9.04
C LYS A 80 -19.36 0.72 9.23
N HIS A 81 -18.34 1.37 8.64
CA HIS A 81 -18.24 2.83 8.68
C HIS A 81 -19.25 3.44 7.71
N GLU A 82 -20.08 4.37 8.20
CA GLU A 82 -21.02 5.12 7.36
C GLU A 82 -20.25 5.90 6.29
N ASN A 83 -20.71 5.83 5.04
CA ASN A 83 -20.08 6.44 3.86
C ASN A 83 -18.66 5.93 3.55
N GLY A 84 -18.17 4.90 4.26
CA GLY A 84 -16.88 4.28 4.00
C GLY A 84 -16.89 3.38 2.77
N PHE A 85 -15.69 3.04 2.29
CA PHE A 85 -15.53 2.18 1.11
C PHE A 85 -15.54 0.68 1.45
N GLY A 86 -15.95 0.32 2.67
CA GLY A 86 -16.09 -1.04 3.17
C GLY A 86 -14.82 -1.61 3.80
N ALA A 87 -14.88 -2.89 4.16
CA ALA A 87 -13.78 -3.57 4.84
C ALA A 87 -12.46 -3.49 4.06
N GLY A 88 -11.41 -3.08 4.73
CA GLY A 88 -10.08 -2.86 4.16
C GLY A 88 -9.88 -1.49 3.50
N GLY A 89 -10.95 -0.69 3.32
CA GLY A 89 -10.88 0.57 2.58
C GLY A 89 -10.44 0.35 1.14
N THR A 90 -9.58 1.23 0.62
CA THR A 90 -9.03 1.15 -0.75
C THR A 90 -7.54 0.77 -0.77
N THR A 91 -7.04 0.18 0.31
CA THR A 91 -5.65 -0.30 0.36
C THR A 91 -5.54 -1.68 1.01
N VAL A 92 -4.63 -2.50 0.51
CA VAL A 92 -4.17 -3.74 1.14
C VAL A 92 -2.81 -3.49 1.75
N VAL A 93 -2.64 -3.79 3.04
CA VAL A 93 -1.39 -3.59 3.77
C VAL A 93 -0.85 -4.94 4.23
N ILE A 94 0.35 -5.28 3.80
CA ILE A 94 1.01 -6.56 4.13
C ILE A 94 2.36 -6.30 4.79
N LEU A 95 2.62 -6.99 5.88
CA LEU A 95 3.95 -7.17 6.43
C LEU A 95 4.48 -8.51 5.92
N GLY A 96 5.57 -8.53 5.15
CA GLY A 96 6.09 -9.74 4.53
C GLY A 96 7.50 -9.56 3.97
N TYR A 97 8.09 -10.64 3.52
CA TYR A 97 9.46 -10.65 3.01
C TYR A 97 9.52 -10.40 1.51
N VAL A 98 10.43 -9.51 1.10
CA VAL A 98 10.77 -9.20 -0.30
C VAL A 98 12.28 -9.31 -0.44
N SER A 99 12.78 -10.21 -1.27
CA SER A 99 14.21 -10.47 -1.45
C SER A 99 14.97 -10.66 -0.12
N GLY A 100 14.35 -11.40 0.82
CA GLY A 100 14.91 -11.68 2.15
C GLY A 100 14.73 -10.57 3.19
N VAL A 101 14.23 -9.40 2.82
CA VAL A 101 14.03 -8.24 3.70
C VAL A 101 12.58 -8.15 4.16
N LEU A 102 12.36 -7.97 5.47
CA LEU A 102 11.03 -7.72 6.00
C LEU A 102 10.58 -6.31 5.62
N CYS A 103 9.53 -6.21 4.82
CA CYS A 103 8.99 -4.98 4.27
C CYS A 103 7.53 -4.77 4.67
N LEU A 104 7.13 -3.51 4.73
CA LEU A 104 5.73 -3.12 4.83
C LEU A 104 5.23 -2.68 3.45
N ILE A 105 4.32 -3.45 2.87
CA ILE A 105 3.79 -3.25 1.52
C ILE A 105 2.41 -2.63 1.63
N ASN A 106 2.17 -1.52 0.93
CA ASN A 106 0.88 -0.83 0.85
C ASN A 106 0.43 -0.74 -0.61
N ALA A 107 -0.62 -1.44 -0.98
CA ALA A 107 -1.12 -1.48 -2.35
C ALA A 107 -2.50 -0.82 -2.47
N ASN A 108 -2.64 0.15 -3.38
CA ASN A 108 -3.94 0.71 -3.72
C ASN A 108 -4.82 -0.31 -4.46
N VAL A 109 -6.09 -0.39 -4.08
CA VAL A 109 -7.11 -1.20 -4.75
C VAL A 109 -7.83 -0.31 -5.78
N ALA A 110 -7.22 -0.14 -6.95
CA ALA A 110 -7.72 0.75 -8.02
C ALA A 110 -9.12 0.35 -8.53
N THR A 111 -9.47 -0.93 -8.45
CA THR A 111 -10.79 -1.46 -8.81
C THR A 111 -11.89 -1.09 -7.82
N ARG A 112 -11.53 -0.59 -6.62
CA ARG A 112 -12.45 -0.04 -5.64
C ARG A 112 -12.33 1.49 -5.61
N LYS A 113 -13.37 2.21 -6.07
CA LYS A 113 -13.40 3.68 -6.08
C LYS A 113 -12.15 4.36 -6.69
N ALA A 114 -11.53 3.74 -7.71
CA ALA A 114 -10.29 4.19 -8.34
C ALA A 114 -9.12 4.37 -7.34
N GLY A 115 -9.08 3.61 -6.27
CA GLY A 115 -8.07 3.75 -5.21
C GLY A 115 -8.15 5.07 -4.43
N ALA A 116 -9.29 5.78 -4.50
CA ALA A 116 -9.49 7.03 -3.76
C ALA A 116 -9.47 6.79 -2.25
N ILE A 117 -8.97 7.76 -1.52
CA ILE A 117 -8.73 7.69 -0.09
C ILE A 117 -9.93 8.27 0.68
N ASP A 118 -10.67 7.43 1.37
CA ASP A 118 -11.67 7.83 2.35
C ASP A 118 -11.08 8.01 3.76
N TYR A 119 -11.90 8.42 4.70
CA TYR A 119 -11.45 8.65 6.08
C TYR A 119 -10.83 7.39 6.71
N ALA A 120 -11.46 6.23 6.58
CA ALA A 120 -10.95 4.98 7.14
C ALA A 120 -9.61 4.56 6.51
N THR A 121 -9.47 4.70 5.20
CA THR A 121 -8.20 4.44 4.49
C THR A 121 -7.13 5.44 4.92
N SER A 122 -7.48 6.71 5.18
CA SER A 122 -6.51 7.70 5.66
C SER A 122 -5.94 7.35 7.04
N LEU A 123 -6.78 6.89 7.98
CA LEU A 123 -6.36 6.39 9.29
C LEU A 123 -5.49 5.12 9.17
N LYS A 124 -5.87 4.21 8.29
CA LYS A 124 -5.10 3.00 7.99
C LYS A 124 -3.69 3.33 7.49
N ASN A 125 -3.57 4.28 6.54
CA ASN A 125 -2.29 4.72 6.00
C ASN A 125 -1.44 5.45 7.04
N LEU A 126 -2.05 6.24 7.92
CA LEU A 126 -1.35 6.86 9.03
C LEU A 126 -0.81 5.81 10.03
N ARG A 127 -1.63 4.81 10.39
CA ARG A 127 -1.20 3.74 11.29
C ARG A 127 -0.10 2.87 10.69
N LEU A 128 -0.20 2.52 9.42
CA LEU A 128 0.87 1.83 8.67
C LEU A 128 2.19 2.60 8.76
N SER A 129 2.16 3.92 8.59
CA SER A 129 3.34 4.78 8.63
C SER A 129 4.00 4.79 10.01
N GLN A 130 3.20 4.80 11.07
CA GLN A 130 3.69 4.67 12.45
C GLN A 130 4.36 3.31 12.70
N ILE A 131 3.72 2.21 12.27
CA ILE A 131 4.29 0.85 12.37
C ILE A 131 5.64 0.79 11.64
N ALA A 132 5.73 1.36 10.44
CA ALA A 132 6.97 1.42 9.68
C ALA A 132 8.07 2.21 10.40
N SER A 133 7.73 3.36 11.00
CA SER A 133 8.65 4.20 11.77
C SER A 133 9.16 3.50 13.03
N GLU A 134 8.25 2.92 13.83
CA GLU A 134 8.55 2.25 15.10
C GLU A 134 9.45 1.03 14.91
N ASN A 135 9.23 0.28 13.81
CA ASN A 135 9.95 -0.96 13.52
C ASN A 135 11.07 -0.79 12.46
N LYS A 136 11.34 0.42 12.01
CA LYS A 136 12.35 0.75 10.98
C LYS A 136 12.21 -0.09 9.70
N LEU A 137 10.96 -0.32 9.27
CA LEU A 137 10.65 -1.15 8.11
C LEU A 137 10.78 -0.35 6.81
N LEU A 138 11.45 -0.94 5.81
CA LEU A 138 11.36 -0.49 4.43
C LEU A 138 9.90 -0.56 3.98
N THR A 139 9.40 0.53 3.38
CA THR A 139 8.03 0.58 2.86
C THR A 139 8.01 0.50 1.33
N ILE A 140 7.09 -0.29 0.79
CA ILE A 140 6.83 -0.41 -0.65
C ILE A 140 5.39 0.01 -0.91
N ASN A 141 5.20 1.09 -1.66
CA ASN A 141 3.89 1.60 -2.05
C ASN A 141 3.60 1.21 -3.50
N LEU A 142 2.58 0.39 -3.72
CA LEU A 142 2.07 0.02 -5.04
C LEU A 142 0.94 0.98 -5.39
N VAL A 143 1.26 2.03 -6.15
CA VAL A 143 0.45 3.24 -6.29
C VAL A 143 -0.43 3.19 -7.53
N GLU A 144 -1.73 3.31 -7.32
CA GLU A 144 -2.74 3.61 -8.33
C GLU A 144 -3.95 4.24 -7.62
N SER A 145 -3.99 5.58 -7.54
CA SER A 145 -4.97 6.32 -6.73
C SER A 145 -5.47 7.58 -7.40
N GLY A 146 -6.79 7.77 -7.35
CA GLY A 146 -7.46 9.00 -7.76
C GLY A 146 -7.36 10.17 -6.76
N GLY A 147 -6.59 10.02 -5.67
CA GLY A 147 -6.44 11.03 -4.64
C GLY A 147 -7.47 10.93 -3.51
N ALA A 148 -7.71 12.02 -2.78
CA ALA A 148 -8.66 12.04 -1.68
C ALA A 148 -10.11 11.93 -2.16
N ASN A 149 -10.96 11.24 -1.37
CA ASN A 149 -12.41 11.29 -1.55
C ASN A 149 -12.90 12.70 -1.14
N LEU A 150 -13.25 13.53 -2.12
CA LEU A 150 -13.60 14.93 -1.89
C LEU A 150 -14.75 15.16 -0.87
N PRO A 151 -15.82 14.33 -0.82
CA PRO A 151 -16.83 14.45 0.24
C PRO A 151 -16.29 14.32 1.67
N ASP A 152 -15.12 13.64 1.87
CA ASP A 152 -14.49 13.45 3.18
C ASP A 152 -13.26 14.35 3.39
N GLN A 153 -13.03 15.36 2.56
CA GLN A 153 -11.79 16.14 2.52
C GLN A 153 -11.41 16.79 3.86
N ASP A 154 -12.40 17.27 4.63
CA ASP A 154 -12.22 17.87 5.95
C ASP A 154 -11.54 16.92 6.94
N ARG A 155 -11.79 15.62 6.82
CA ARG A 155 -11.28 14.56 7.69
C ARG A 155 -10.02 13.90 7.14
N VAL A 156 -9.93 13.79 5.81
CA VAL A 156 -8.82 13.12 5.12
C VAL A 156 -7.57 13.99 5.10
N PHE A 157 -7.66 15.29 4.85
CA PHE A 157 -6.50 16.17 4.66
C PHE A 157 -5.63 16.27 5.91
N ASN A 158 -6.21 16.35 7.10
CA ASN A 158 -5.44 16.37 8.35
C ASN A 158 -4.63 15.08 8.54
N ASN A 159 -5.23 13.92 8.31
CA ASN A 159 -4.55 12.63 8.41
C ASN A 159 -3.43 12.50 7.37
N TYR A 160 -3.66 13.00 6.15
CA TYR A 160 -2.64 12.95 5.09
C TYR A 160 -1.49 13.91 5.34
N GLY A 161 -1.72 15.09 5.90
CA GLY A 161 -0.64 15.97 6.36
C GLY A 161 0.29 15.28 7.37
N ARG A 162 -0.29 14.55 8.33
CA ARG A 162 0.48 13.74 9.29
C ARG A 162 1.18 12.56 8.61
N PHE A 163 0.55 11.90 7.66
CA PHE A 163 1.17 10.82 6.89
C PHE A 163 2.40 11.31 6.10
N PHE A 164 2.32 12.48 5.44
CA PHE A 164 3.46 13.08 4.74
C PHE A 164 4.58 13.48 5.70
N MET A 165 4.24 14.02 6.86
CA MET A 165 5.22 14.29 7.92
C MET A 165 5.97 13.00 8.32
N GLU A 166 5.26 11.90 8.53
CA GLU A 166 5.87 10.60 8.85
C GLU A 166 6.78 10.09 7.72
N MET A 167 6.40 10.27 6.44
CA MET A 167 7.26 9.92 5.32
C MET A 167 8.57 10.71 5.36
N SER A 168 8.51 12.03 5.53
CA SER A 168 9.68 12.90 5.65
C SER A 168 10.57 12.52 6.84
N GLN A 169 9.98 12.23 7.99
CA GLN A 169 10.72 11.81 9.19
C GLN A 169 11.42 10.46 9.01
N ARG A 170 10.80 9.51 8.30
CA ARG A 170 11.41 8.21 7.99
C ARG A 170 12.59 8.38 7.04
N SER A 171 12.45 9.16 5.98
CA SER A 171 13.54 9.44 5.06
C SER A 171 14.71 10.11 5.78
N LYS A 172 14.47 11.12 6.64
CA LYS A 172 15.50 11.74 7.50
C LYS A 172 16.21 10.71 8.41
N LYS A 173 15.50 9.68 8.89
CA LYS A 173 16.08 8.60 9.73
C LYS A 173 16.77 7.51 8.91
N GLY A 174 16.83 7.63 7.58
CA GLY A 174 17.41 6.63 6.69
C GLY A 174 16.58 5.33 6.63
N ILE A 175 15.27 5.39 6.88
CA ILE A 175 14.33 4.28 6.69
C ILE A 175 13.77 4.40 5.27
N PRO A 176 14.18 3.52 4.33
CA PRO A 176 13.89 3.73 2.92
C PRO A 176 12.42 3.47 2.56
N SER A 177 11.98 4.16 1.52
CA SER A 177 10.67 3.98 0.90
C SER A 177 10.81 3.84 -0.61
N ILE A 178 10.03 2.91 -1.19
CA ILE A 178 9.95 2.66 -2.64
C ILE A 178 8.51 2.87 -3.06
N SER A 179 8.27 3.65 -4.11
CA SER A 179 6.97 3.75 -4.77
C SER A 179 7.02 3.14 -6.16
N VAL A 180 6.01 2.33 -6.48
CA VAL A 180 5.83 1.71 -7.80
C VAL A 180 4.49 2.17 -8.35
N VAL A 181 4.51 2.97 -9.40
CA VAL A 181 3.32 3.60 -9.97
C VAL A 181 2.83 2.79 -11.17
N PHE A 182 1.60 2.28 -11.10
CA PHE A 182 0.97 1.43 -12.12
C PHE A 182 -0.18 2.10 -12.87
N GLY A 183 -0.58 3.25 -12.45
CA GLY A 183 -1.68 4.03 -13.02
C GLY A 183 -1.61 5.46 -12.52
N ASN A 184 -2.77 6.10 -12.39
CA ASN A 184 -2.81 7.48 -11.94
C ASN A 184 -2.42 7.58 -10.45
N ALA A 185 -1.56 8.53 -10.15
CA ALA A 185 -1.27 9.04 -8.82
C ALA A 185 -1.58 10.54 -8.83
N THR A 186 -2.81 10.90 -8.41
CA THR A 186 -3.36 12.23 -8.62
C THR A 186 -3.48 13.00 -7.31
N ALA A 187 -3.30 14.31 -7.37
CA ALA A 187 -3.43 15.25 -6.24
C ALA A 187 -2.59 14.80 -5.03
N GLY A 188 -3.21 14.59 -3.87
CA GLY A 188 -2.51 14.06 -2.68
C GLY A 188 -1.84 12.70 -2.90
N GLY A 189 -2.35 11.87 -3.84
CA GLY A 189 -1.73 10.60 -4.23
C GLY A 189 -0.39 10.75 -4.94
N ALA A 190 -0.13 11.90 -5.60
CA ALA A 190 1.13 12.20 -6.29
C ALA A 190 2.29 12.44 -5.31
N TYR A 191 1.99 12.88 -4.09
CA TYR A 191 3.03 13.08 -3.06
C TYR A 191 3.68 11.78 -2.62
N VAL A 192 2.97 10.65 -2.69
CA VAL A 192 3.52 9.36 -2.26
C VAL A 192 4.74 8.98 -3.11
N PRO A 193 4.69 8.91 -4.45
CA PRO A 193 5.89 8.72 -5.27
C PRO A 193 6.86 9.90 -5.20
N GLY A 194 6.36 11.15 -5.19
CA GLY A 194 7.22 12.34 -5.16
C GLY A 194 8.06 12.51 -3.89
N MET A 195 7.66 11.88 -2.77
CA MET A 195 8.38 11.91 -1.48
C MET A 195 9.08 10.60 -1.15
N SER A 196 8.97 9.57 -1.98
CA SER A 196 9.67 8.29 -1.79
C SER A 196 11.16 8.44 -2.12
N ASP A 197 11.99 7.62 -1.47
CA ASP A 197 13.43 7.62 -1.71
C ASP A 197 13.76 7.02 -3.09
N TYR A 198 12.89 6.13 -3.60
CA TYR A 198 12.97 5.57 -4.95
C TYR A 198 11.58 5.48 -5.58
N THR A 199 11.49 5.83 -6.85
CA THR A 199 10.23 5.77 -7.62
C THR A 199 10.43 5.02 -8.92
N ILE A 200 9.56 4.02 -9.15
CA ILE A 200 9.49 3.20 -10.35
C ILE A 200 8.18 3.52 -11.06
N MET A 201 8.21 3.85 -12.33
CA MET A 201 7.00 4.13 -13.10
C MET A 201 6.85 3.18 -14.28
N GLN A 202 5.63 2.63 -14.46
CA GLN A 202 5.29 1.79 -15.60
C GLN A 202 5.01 2.65 -16.84
N LYS A 203 5.64 2.35 -17.97
CA LYS A 203 5.40 3.01 -19.27
C LYS A 203 3.91 3.03 -19.63
N ASN A 204 3.47 4.08 -20.28
CA ASN A 204 2.15 4.27 -20.89
C ASN A 204 0.96 4.29 -19.91
N ASN A 205 1.10 3.77 -18.70
CA ASN A 205 0.02 3.68 -17.72
C ASN A 205 0.22 4.60 -16.51
N ALA A 206 1.46 4.66 -15.98
CA ALA A 206 1.75 5.45 -14.79
C ALA A 206 1.72 6.96 -15.09
N LYS A 207 0.98 7.68 -14.26
CA LYS A 207 0.86 9.15 -14.31
C LYS A 207 0.99 9.71 -12.90
N VAL A 208 1.85 10.70 -12.74
CA VAL A 208 2.02 11.42 -11.47
C VAL A 208 1.82 12.91 -11.75
N PHE A 209 0.72 13.48 -11.26
CA PHE A 209 0.43 14.92 -11.40
C PHE A 209 -0.49 15.42 -10.29
N LEU A 210 -0.37 16.67 -9.91
CA LEU A 210 -1.25 17.29 -8.92
C LEU A 210 -2.64 17.54 -9.49
N ALA A 211 -2.73 17.94 -10.77
CA ALA A 211 -3.97 18.15 -11.49
C ALA A 211 -3.87 17.47 -12.86
N GLY A 212 -4.85 16.65 -13.21
CA GLY A 212 -4.93 16.03 -14.54
C GLY A 212 -5.38 17.05 -15.61
N PRO A 213 -5.29 16.68 -16.92
CA PRO A 213 -5.60 17.56 -18.04
C PRO A 213 -6.93 18.32 -17.95
N PRO A 214 -8.06 17.71 -17.48
CA PRO A 214 -9.31 18.46 -17.35
C PRO A 214 -9.24 19.62 -16.36
N LEU A 215 -8.49 19.46 -15.25
CA LEU A 215 -8.32 20.53 -14.27
C LEU A 215 -7.34 21.60 -14.75
N VAL A 216 -6.29 21.22 -15.48
CA VAL A 216 -5.37 22.16 -16.13
C VAL A 216 -6.16 23.02 -17.11
N LYS A 217 -6.97 22.41 -17.99
CA LYS A 217 -7.83 23.14 -18.95
C LYS A 217 -8.78 24.11 -18.25
N MET A 218 -9.37 23.69 -17.13
CA MET A 218 -10.30 24.56 -16.38
C MET A 218 -9.58 25.72 -15.71
N ALA A 219 -8.35 25.51 -15.19
CA ALA A 219 -7.62 26.52 -14.43
C ALA A 219 -6.85 27.51 -15.31
N THR A 220 -6.23 27.03 -16.41
CA THR A 220 -5.31 27.83 -17.23
C THR A 220 -5.77 28.01 -18.68
N ASN A 221 -6.86 27.34 -19.09
CA ASN A 221 -7.36 27.24 -20.47
C ASN A 221 -6.36 26.61 -21.46
N GLU A 222 -5.36 25.88 -20.96
CA GLU A 222 -4.38 25.14 -21.75
C GLU A 222 -4.83 23.70 -22.00
N ASP A 223 -4.60 23.19 -23.20
CA ASP A 223 -4.78 21.78 -23.51
C ASP A 223 -3.49 21.01 -23.15
N ALA A 224 -3.60 20.07 -22.23
CA ALA A 224 -2.49 19.25 -21.76
C ALA A 224 -2.68 17.78 -22.14
N ASN A 225 -1.59 17.11 -22.51
CA ASN A 225 -1.54 15.69 -22.73
C ASN A 225 -1.12 14.97 -21.43
N ASP A 226 -1.77 13.87 -21.09
CA ASP A 226 -1.47 13.07 -19.87
C ASP A 226 0.00 12.68 -19.75
N GLU A 227 0.62 12.25 -20.88
CA GLU A 227 2.00 11.77 -20.90
C GLU A 227 3.01 12.91 -20.76
N GLU A 228 2.73 14.05 -21.39
CA GLU A 228 3.57 15.25 -21.30
C GLU A 228 3.43 15.93 -19.94
N LEU A 229 2.23 15.89 -19.34
CA LEU A 229 1.95 16.52 -18.05
C LEU A 229 2.59 15.77 -16.88
N GLY A 230 2.55 14.45 -16.92
CA GLY A 230 3.00 13.64 -15.77
C GLY A 230 3.20 12.16 -16.08
N GLY A 231 3.48 11.81 -17.35
CA GLY A 231 3.69 10.43 -17.77
C GLY A 231 5.02 9.85 -17.30
N ALA A 232 5.11 8.53 -17.39
CA ALA A 232 6.29 7.81 -16.92
C ALA A 232 7.56 8.19 -17.65
N TRP A 233 7.50 8.41 -18.98
CA TRP A 233 8.66 8.82 -19.75
C TRP A 233 9.12 10.25 -19.36
N MET A 234 8.17 11.19 -19.23
CA MET A 234 8.47 12.56 -18.83
C MET A 234 9.16 12.60 -17.46
N HIS A 235 8.64 11.86 -16.48
CA HIS A 235 9.23 11.82 -15.14
C HIS A 235 10.57 11.09 -15.07
N SER A 236 10.83 10.13 -15.95
CA SER A 236 12.10 9.39 -15.98
C SER A 236 13.19 10.11 -16.78
N SER A 237 12.85 10.98 -17.76
CA SER A 237 13.82 11.58 -18.67
C SER A 237 13.97 13.10 -18.51
N ILE A 238 12.96 13.79 -17.98
CA ILE A 238 12.94 15.26 -17.90
C ILE A 238 12.93 15.73 -16.45
N SER A 239 11.93 15.34 -15.64
CA SER A 239 11.78 15.89 -14.29
C SER A 239 12.63 15.18 -13.23
N GLY A 240 13.02 13.92 -13.45
CA GLY A 240 13.78 13.14 -12.49
C GLY A 240 12.97 12.63 -11.28
N VAL A 241 11.65 12.73 -11.30
CA VAL A 241 10.79 12.18 -10.22
C VAL A 241 10.78 10.65 -10.24
N SER A 242 10.98 10.02 -11.39
CA SER A 242 11.09 8.58 -11.52
C SER A 242 12.54 8.16 -11.73
N ASP A 243 13.04 7.26 -10.86
CA ASP A 243 14.39 6.70 -10.94
C ASP A 243 14.46 5.55 -11.96
N PHE A 244 13.35 4.82 -12.14
CA PHE A 244 13.30 3.64 -12.99
C PHE A 244 12.03 3.64 -13.87
N LEU A 245 12.23 3.33 -15.15
CA LEU A 245 11.16 3.15 -16.12
C LEU A 245 10.96 1.66 -16.39
N ALA A 246 9.78 1.14 -16.09
CA ALA A 246 9.43 -0.26 -16.28
C ALA A 246 8.54 -0.46 -17.50
N ASP A 247 8.74 -1.54 -18.26
CA ASP A 247 7.96 -1.83 -19.45
C ASP A 247 6.52 -2.28 -19.14
N ASP A 248 6.37 -3.08 -18.07
CA ASP A 248 5.06 -3.58 -17.62
C ASP A 248 5.02 -3.75 -16.09
N GLU A 249 3.88 -4.21 -15.54
CA GLU A 249 3.69 -4.39 -14.11
C GLU A 249 4.66 -5.43 -13.50
N LYS A 250 4.95 -6.51 -14.22
CA LYS A 250 5.86 -7.57 -13.74
C LYS A 250 7.31 -7.09 -13.73
N HIS A 251 7.72 -6.34 -14.75
CA HIS A 251 9.03 -5.71 -14.82
C HIS A 251 9.22 -4.71 -13.67
N ALA A 252 8.19 -3.88 -13.37
CA ALA A 252 8.23 -2.96 -12.24
C ALA A 252 8.42 -3.67 -10.89
N LEU A 253 7.71 -4.79 -10.68
CA LEU A 253 7.86 -5.62 -9.48
C LEU A 253 9.25 -6.29 -9.40
N SER A 254 9.81 -6.72 -10.54
CA SER A 254 11.16 -7.28 -10.62
C SER A 254 12.23 -6.25 -10.24
N ILE A 255 12.14 -5.02 -10.78
CA ILE A 255 13.00 -3.89 -10.41
C ILE A 255 12.89 -3.61 -8.91
N THR A 256 11.68 -3.63 -8.36
CA THR A 256 11.45 -3.42 -6.92
C THR A 256 12.18 -4.46 -6.08
N ARG A 257 12.08 -5.74 -6.42
CA ARG A 257 12.77 -6.84 -5.73
C ARG A 257 14.29 -6.71 -5.78
N ASP A 258 14.82 -6.37 -6.95
CA ASP A 258 16.26 -6.14 -7.15
C ASP A 258 16.75 -4.95 -6.30
N LEU A 259 16.00 -3.84 -6.30
CA LEU A 259 16.31 -2.65 -5.52
C LEU A 259 16.31 -2.95 -4.01
N VAL A 260 15.29 -3.66 -3.50
CA VAL A 260 15.23 -4.07 -2.08
C VAL A 260 16.47 -4.88 -1.68
N SER A 261 16.88 -5.82 -2.51
CA SER A 261 18.09 -6.63 -2.25
C SER A 261 19.35 -5.78 -2.12
N LYS A 262 19.51 -4.79 -2.99
CA LYS A 262 20.70 -3.91 -3.03
C LYS A 262 20.75 -2.92 -1.86
N ILE A 263 19.60 -2.34 -1.47
CA ILE A 263 19.52 -1.43 -0.33
C ILE A 263 19.94 -2.14 0.96
N TYR A 264 19.55 -3.40 1.16
CA TYR A 264 19.87 -4.15 2.36
C TYR A 264 21.34 -4.57 2.42
N VAL A 265 21.89 -5.08 1.31
CA VAL A 265 23.32 -5.46 1.22
C VAL A 265 24.24 -4.28 1.53
N ASN A 266 23.92 -3.09 1.05
CA ASN A 266 24.72 -1.90 1.32
C ASN A 266 24.69 -1.48 2.80
N LYS A 267 23.55 -1.66 3.50
CA LYS A 267 23.45 -1.38 4.96
C LYS A 267 24.29 -2.38 5.78
N SER A 268 24.28 -3.67 5.44
CA SER A 268 25.09 -4.68 6.15
C SER A 268 26.58 -4.47 5.98
N LYS A 269 27.04 -4.15 4.78
CA LYS A 269 28.47 -3.84 4.50
C LYS A 269 28.94 -2.60 5.25
N LYS A 270 28.13 -1.54 5.34
CA LYS A 270 28.51 -0.32 6.07
C LYS A 270 28.72 -0.60 7.55
N SER A 271 27.92 -1.48 8.17
CA SER A 271 28.09 -1.87 9.58
C SER A 271 29.34 -2.71 9.85
N GLU A 272 29.85 -3.47 8.85
CA GLU A 272 31.09 -4.20 8.94
C GLU A 272 32.32 -3.28 8.85
N TYR A 273 32.27 -2.26 7.98
CA TYR A 273 33.34 -1.24 7.90
C TYR A 273 33.44 -0.38 9.15
N GLU A 274 32.32 0.00 9.74
CA GLU A 274 32.31 0.75 11.00
C GLU A 274 32.84 -0.07 12.19
N LYS A 275 32.67 -1.40 12.20
CA LYS A 275 33.24 -2.30 13.21
C LYS A 275 34.74 -2.54 13.06
N GLN A 276 35.28 -2.35 11.86
CA GLN A 276 36.74 -2.47 11.61
C GLN A 276 37.52 -1.17 11.86
N ALA A 277 36.82 -0.05 12.01
CA ALA A 277 37.42 1.28 12.23
C ALA A 277 37.52 1.65 13.72
N LEU A 278 37.10 0.79 14.65
CA LEU A 278 37.24 0.90 16.09
C LEU A 278 38.25 -0.14 16.62
#